data_9ff7463639356598d5e1672361494069
#
_entry.id   9ff7463639356598d5e1672361494069
#
_cell.length_a   1.000
_cell.length_b   1.000
_cell.length_c   1.000
_cell.angle_alpha   90.00
_cell.angle_beta   90.00
_cell.angle_gamma   90.00
#
_symmetry.space_group_name_H-M   'P 1'
#
loop_
_entity.id
_entity.type
_entity.pdbx_description
1 polymer ?
#
loop_
_entity_poly.entity_id
_entity_poly.type
_entity_poly.pdbx_seq_one_letter_code
_entity_poly.pdbx_strand_id
1 'polypeptide(L)'
;LFLQAGRTIVDLARQHYEHDDDSVLPRKIANRTAFENAMTLDIAMGGSTNTILHLLAAAQEGEIDFTLADIDRLSRGVPNLCKVAPAIDTYHMEDVHRAGGVMAILGELDRGGLLDTSVKNVHSASLAETLKKWDVAVSQSQEVQTFYRAGPAGIPTQTAFSQATRYDTLDVDRSNGCVRDMAHAYSTEGGLAVLFGNIAVNGCIVK
;
A
#
# COMPACT_ATOMS: atom_id res chain seq x y z
N LEU A 1 -8.36 -8.44 -14.55
CA LEU A 1 -8.41 -7.52 -13.43
C LEU A 1 -9.72 -6.72 -13.43
N PHE A 2 -10.00 -5.84 -14.41
CA PHE A 2 -11.20 -4.98 -14.45
C PHE A 2 -12.50 -5.76 -14.43
N LEU A 3 -12.59 -6.87 -15.18
CA LEU A 3 -13.76 -7.74 -15.17
C LEU A 3 -13.99 -8.35 -13.76
N GLN A 4 -12.93 -8.74 -13.07
CA GLN A 4 -13.02 -9.25 -11.70
C GLN A 4 -13.46 -8.15 -10.73
N ALA A 5 -12.92 -6.94 -10.84
CA ALA A 5 -13.37 -5.80 -10.03
C ALA A 5 -14.86 -5.49 -10.23
N GLY A 6 -15.34 -5.54 -11.49
CA GLY A 6 -16.76 -5.37 -11.80
C GLY A 6 -17.66 -6.45 -11.18
N ARG A 7 -17.20 -7.71 -11.15
CA ARG A 7 -17.92 -8.78 -10.45
C ARG A 7 -17.96 -8.57 -8.95
N THR A 8 -16.81 -8.26 -8.36
CA THR A 8 -16.69 -8.00 -6.92
C THR A 8 -17.64 -6.88 -6.46
N ILE A 9 -17.73 -5.76 -7.19
CA ILE A 9 -18.63 -4.67 -6.76
C ILE A 9 -20.09 -5.08 -6.84
N VAL A 10 -20.50 -5.89 -7.81
CA VAL A 10 -21.84 -6.44 -7.91
C VAL A 10 -22.14 -7.37 -6.74
N ASP A 11 -21.19 -8.23 -6.38
CA ASP A 11 -21.35 -9.16 -5.26
C ASP A 11 -21.45 -8.42 -3.92
N LEU A 12 -20.66 -7.36 -3.71
CA LEU A 12 -20.76 -6.49 -2.53
C LEU A 12 -22.12 -5.77 -2.47
N ALA A 13 -22.59 -5.25 -3.60
CA ALA A 13 -23.90 -4.60 -3.67
C ALA A 13 -25.04 -5.59 -3.30
N ARG A 14 -24.96 -6.83 -3.79
CA ARG A 14 -25.92 -7.87 -3.41
C ARG A 14 -25.87 -8.21 -1.92
N GLN A 15 -24.68 -8.33 -1.34
CA GLN A 15 -24.54 -8.57 0.10
C GLN A 15 -25.27 -7.49 0.91
N HIS A 16 -25.12 -6.23 0.53
CA HIS A 16 -25.84 -5.15 1.20
C HIS A 16 -27.35 -5.20 0.96
N TYR A 17 -27.80 -5.23 -0.32
CA TYR A 17 -29.22 -5.07 -0.66
C TYR A 17 -30.06 -6.33 -0.46
N GLU A 18 -29.50 -7.53 -0.59
CA GLU A 18 -30.21 -8.80 -0.48
C GLU A 18 -30.07 -9.45 0.90
N HIS A 19 -29.00 -9.11 1.66
CA HIS A 19 -28.67 -9.75 2.93
C HIS A 19 -28.51 -8.78 4.10
N ASP A 20 -28.80 -7.48 3.91
CA ASP A 20 -28.66 -6.42 4.92
C ASP A 20 -27.26 -6.36 5.56
N ASP A 21 -26.19 -6.73 4.79
CA ASP A 21 -24.82 -6.71 5.28
C ASP A 21 -24.17 -5.34 5.03
N ASP A 22 -24.25 -4.47 6.02
CA ASP A 22 -23.60 -3.14 5.99
C ASP A 22 -22.08 -3.20 6.10
N SER A 23 -21.49 -4.34 6.46
CA SER A 23 -20.04 -4.47 6.61
C SER A 23 -19.26 -4.29 5.31
N VAL A 24 -19.95 -4.36 4.17
CA VAL A 24 -19.37 -4.20 2.83
C VAL A 24 -19.46 -2.76 2.31
N LEU A 25 -20.11 -1.86 3.04
CA LEU A 25 -20.20 -0.45 2.64
C LEU A 25 -18.85 0.24 2.68
N PRO A 26 -18.58 1.18 1.76
CA PRO A 26 -17.31 1.91 1.72
C PRO A 26 -16.90 2.54 3.05
N ARG A 27 -17.85 3.17 3.77
CA ARG A 27 -17.59 3.79 5.08
C ARG A 27 -17.27 2.79 6.20
N LYS A 28 -17.67 1.52 6.04
CA LYS A 28 -17.36 0.46 7.00
C LYS A 28 -15.99 -0.15 6.74
N ILE A 29 -15.62 -0.30 5.46
CA ILE A 29 -14.30 -0.78 5.06
C ILE A 29 -13.25 0.31 5.30
N ALA A 30 -13.49 1.53 4.82
CA ALA A 30 -12.61 2.67 4.99
C ALA A 30 -12.83 3.36 6.35
N ASN A 31 -12.64 2.63 7.44
CA ASN A 31 -12.70 3.15 8.80
C ASN A 31 -11.38 3.84 9.20
N ARG A 32 -11.32 4.44 10.39
CA ARG A 32 -10.12 5.15 10.88
C ARG A 32 -8.86 4.29 10.82
N THR A 33 -8.93 3.05 11.27
CA THR A 33 -7.77 2.12 11.25
C THR A 33 -7.29 1.84 9.84
N ALA A 34 -8.20 1.70 8.87
CA ALA A 34 -7.85 1.54 7.47
C ALA A 34 -7.14 2.79 6.91
N PHE A 35 -7.56 4.00 7.31
CA PHE A 35 -6.86 5.25 6.98
C PHE A 35 -5.46 5.31 7.58
N GLU A 36 -5.29 4.90 8.84
CA GLU A 36 -3.98 4.84 9.49
C GLU A 36 -3.05 3.84 8.78
N ASN A 37 -3.54 2.64 8.43
CA ASN A 37 -2.78 1.67 7.66
C ASN A 37 -2.39 2.19 6.26
N ALA A 38 -3.32 2.85 5.56
CA ALA A 38 -3.06 3.42 4.24
C ALA A 38 -1.99 4.52 4.30
N MET A 39 -2.07 5.38 5.32
CA MET A 39 -1.07 6.43 5.52
C MET A 39 0.28 5.87 5.94
N THR A 40 0.31 4.85 6.78
CA THR A 40 1.53 4.13 7.15
C THR A 40 2.25 3.56 5.92
N LEU A 41 1.50 2.97 4.99
CA LEU A 41 2.05 2.51 3.70
C LEU A 41 2.64 3.67 2.89
N ASP A 42 1.90 4.77 2.73
CA ASP A 42 2.37 5.93 1.93
C ASP A 42 3.65 6.54 2.51
N ILE A 43 3.73 6.66 3.84
CA ILE A 43 4.93 7.12 4.55
C ILE A 43 6.10 6.15 4.32
N ALA A 44 5.88 4.84 4.47
CA ALA A 44 6.93 3.83 4.35
C ALA A 44 7.53 3.74 2.94
N MET A 45 6.75 4.02 1.92
CA MET A 45 7.26 4.02 0.54
C MET A 45 7.69 5.41 0.04
N GLY A 46 7.61 6.45 0.88
CA GLY A 46 7.86 7.82 0.44
C GLY A 46 6.98 8.17 -0.76
N GLY A 47 5.68 7.90 -0.65
CA GLY A 47 4.71 7.93 -1.73
C GLY A 47 4.49 9.31 -2.33
N SER A 48 3.29 9.85 -2.28
CA SER A 48 2.95 11.12 -2.91
C SER A 48 2.32 12.10 -1.93
N THR A 49 2.73 13.37 -1.98
CA THR A 49 2.06 14.46 -1.25
C THR A 49 0.59 14.61 -1.68
N ASN A 50 0.24 14.20 -2.91
CA ASN A 50 -1.15 14.14 -3.36
C ASN A 50 -1.98 13.13 -2.58
N THR A 51 -1.39 12.03 -2.11
CA THR A 51 -2.07 11.04 -1.27
C THR A 51 -2.63 11.70 -0.02
N ILE A 52 -1.87 12.55 0.63
CA ILE A 52 -2.29 13.27 1.83
C ILE A 52 -3.50 14.16 1.55
N LEU A 53 -3.45 14.94 0.47
CA LEU A 53 -4.57 15.78 0.04
C LEU A 53 -5.85 14.95 -0.16
N HIS A 54 -5.75 13.85 -0.88
CA HIS A 54 -6.89 13.01 -1.22
C HIS A 54 -7.39 12.18 -0.03
N LEU A 55 -6.50 11.67 0.83
CA LEU A 55 -6.92 10.95 2.04
C LEU A 55 -7.66 11.86 3.02
N LEU A 56 -7.19 13.08 3.24
CA LEU A 56 -7.89 14.04 4.11
C LEU A 56 -9.26 14.41 3.55
N ALA A 57 -9.37 14.61 2.22
CA ALA A 57 -10.66 14.86 1.57
C ALA A 57 -11.60 13.64 1.70
N ALA A 58 -11.10 12.42 1.47
CA ALA A 58 -11.89 11.21 1.63
C ALA A 58 -12.31 10.96 3.08
N ALA A 59 -11.44 11.28 4.05
CA ALA A 59 -11.77 11.19 5.48
C ALA A 59 -12.92 12.13 5.84
N GLN A 60 -12.87 13.37 5.35
CA GLN A 60 -13.94 14.35 5.58
C GLN A 60 -15.26 13.88 4.98
N GLU A 61 -15.27 13.45 3.70
CA GLU A 61 -16.47 12.92 3.04
C GLU A 61 -17.00 11.64 3.70
N GLY A 62 -16.11 10.81 4.23
CA GLY A 62 -16.42 9.60 4.97
C GLY A 62 -16.87 9.85 6.41
N GLU A 63 -16.78 11.09 6.92
CA GLU A 63 -16.99 11.44 8.34
C GLU A 63 -16.03 10.67 9.26
N ILE A 64 -14.79 10.43 8.80
CA ILE A 64 -13.73 9.78 9.56
C ILE A 64 -12.88 10.85 10.23
N ASP A 65 -12.72 10.76 11.54
CA ASP A 65 -11.85 11.65 12.31
C ASP A 65 -10.37 11.27 12.06
N PHE A 66 -9.84 11.74 10.93
CA PHE A 66 -8.47 11.55 10.50
C PHE A 66 -7.91 12.88 9.98
N THR A 67 -6.82 13.36 10.57
CA THR A 67 -6.33 14.72 10.40
C THR A 67 -4.84 14.76 10.05
N LEU A 68 -4.34 15.94 9.71
CA LEU A 68 -2.91 16.17 9.48
C LEU A 68 -2.05 15.85 10.73
N ALA A 69 -2.62 16.00 11.94
CA ALA A 69 -1.94 15.64 13.18
C ALA A 69 -1.73 14.11 13.30
N ASP A 70 -2.65 13.31 12.78
CA ASP A 70 -2.47 11.85 12.72
C ASP A 70 -1.34 11.49 11.76
N ILE A 71 -1.25 12.19 10.63
CA ILE A 71 -0.17 11.99 9.65
C ILE A 71 1.19 12.36 10.25
N ASP A 72 1.27 13.48 10.98
CA ASP A 72 2.50 13.87 11.70
C ASP A 72 2.91 12.80 12.72
N ARG A 73 1.97 12.32 13.51
CA ARG A 73 2.20 11.24 14.48
C ARG A 73 2.76 9.97 13.81
N LEU A 74 2.13 9.54 12.73
CA LEU A 74 2.54 8.33 12.00
C LEU A 74 3.92 8.50 11.35
N SER A 75 4.20 9.66 10.75
CA SER A 75 5.46 9.91 10.03
C SER A 75 6.71 9.82 10.92
N ARG A 76 6.55 10.08 12.22
CA ARG A 76 7.64 9.99 13.20
C ARG A 76 7.97 8.56 13.64
N GLY A 77 7.03 7.61 13.44
CA GLY A 77 7.18 6.22 13.88
C GLY A 77 7.33 5.20 12.76
N VAL A 78 7.10 5.61 11.53
CA VAL A 78 7.12 4.71 10.37
C VAL A 78 8.40 4.93 9.57
N PRO A 79 9.29 3.92 9.44
CA PRO A 79 10.51 4.04 8.65
C PRO A 79 10.25 4.07 7.14
N ASN A 80 11.19 4.59 6.38
CA ASN A 80 11.15 4.51 4.92
C ASN A 80 11.71 3.17 4.47
N LEU A 81 10.83 2.27 3.99
CA LEU A 81 11.17 0.91 3.59
C LEU A 81 11.31 0.74 2.07
N CYS A 82 10.83 1.70 1.28
CA CYS A 82 10.88 1.62 -0.17
C CYS A 82 11.20 3.01 -0.74
N LYS A 83 12.17 3.07 -1.66
CA LYS A 83 12.58 4.31 -2.29
C LYS A 83 12.79 4.10 -3.77
N VAL A 84 12.14 4.93 -4.59
CA VAL A 84 12.15 4.81 -6.06
C VAL A 84 12.33 6.17 -6.72
N ALA A 85 12.61 6.16 -8.02
CA ALA A 85 12.71 7.36 -8.82
C ALA A 85 11.46 8.26 -8.66
N PRO A 86 11.61 9.59 -8.58
CA PRO A 86 12.85 10.38 -8.74
C PRO A 86 13.68 10.56 -7.45
N ALA A 87 13.27 9.99 -6.32
CA ALA A 87 13.99 10.14 -5.06
C ALA A 87 15.36 9.41 -5.04
N ILE A 88 15.50 8.36 -5.85
CA ILE A 88 16.75 7.70 -6.27
C ILE A 88 16.61 7.29 -7.72
N ASP A 89 17.72 7.00 -8.38
CA ASP A 89 17.78 6.58 -9.78
C ASP A 89 17.92 5.06 -9.98
N THR A 90 18.12 4.31 -8.89
CA THR A 90 18.38 2.87 -8.92
C THR A 90 17.13 2.04 -9.16
N TYR A 91 16.01 2.41 -8.53
CA TYR A 91 14.76 1.63 -8.55
C TYR A 91 13.59 2.43 -9.13
N HIS A 92 12.72 1.71 -9.84
CA HIS A 92 11.50 2.21 -10.46
C HIS A 92 10.27 1.39 -9.99
N MET A 93 9.07 1.76 -10.40
CA MET A 93 7.85 1.05 -9.99
C MET A 93 7.80 -0.41 -10.43
N GLU A 94 8.48 -0.78 -11.52
CA GLU A 94 8.60 -2.19 -11.92
C GLU A 94 9.44 -3.01 -10.93
N ASP A 95 10.43 -2.40 -10.29
CA ASP A 95 11.22 -3.05 -9.23
C ASP A 95 10.39 -3.28 -7.97
N VAL A 96 9.53 -2.32 -7.61
CA VAL A 96 8.54 -2.51 -6.52
C VAL A 96 7.63 -3.68 -6.84
N HIS A 97 7.11 -3.77 -8.07
CA HIS A 97 6.28 -4.90 -8.47
C HIS A 97 7.03 -6.23 -8.34
N ARG A 98 8.24 -6.31 -8.86
CA ARG A 98 9.11 -7.49 -8.75
C ARG A 98 9.44 -7.86 -7.30
N ALA A 99 9.52 -6.88 -6.39
CA ALA A 99 9.73 -7.09 -4.96
C ALA A 99 8.49 -7.61 -4.22
N GLY A 100 7.35 -7.74 -4.90
CA GLY A 100 6.06 -8.16 -4.33
C GLY A 100 5.05 -7.02 -4.16
N GLY A 101 5.33 -5.86 -4.75
CA GLY A 101 4.41 -4.73 -4.81
C GLY A 101 4.07 -4.15 -3.44
N VAL A 102 2.90 -3.54 -3.36
CA VAL A 102 2.35 -2.96 -2.12
C VAL A 102 2.22 -4.01 -1.01
N MET A 103 1.91 -5.27 -1.36
CA MET A 103 1.75 -6.33 -0.37
C MET A 103 3.07 -6.69 0.33
N ALA A 104 4.20 -6.58 -0.36
CA ALA A 104 5.51 -6.77 0.27
C ALA A 104 5.82 -5.66 1.29
N ILE A 105 5.52 -4.40 0.96
CA ILE A 105 5.71 -3.27 1.89
C ILE A 105 4.79 -3.42 3.10
N LEU A 106 3.51 -3.72 2.90
CA LEU A 106 2.57 -3.99 3.98
C LEU A 106 3.00 -5.20 4.82
N GLY A 107 3.55 -6.25 4.20
CA GLY A 107 4.09 -7.40 4.91
C GLY A 107 5.27 -7.04 5.83
N GLU A 108 6.19 -6.17 5.38
CA GLU A 108 7.28 -5.69 6.23
C GLU A 108 6.78 -4.79 7.37
N LEU A 109 5.79 -3.94 7.11
CA LEU A 109 5.15 -3.12 8.14
C LEU A 109 4.42 -3.96 9.18
N ASP A 110 3.72 -5.03 8.76
CA ASP A 110 3.06 -5.98 9.66
C ASP A 110 4.08 -6.71 10.55
N ARG A 111 5.17 -7.21 9.97
CA ARG A 111 6.29 -7.80 10.73
C ARG A 111 6.93 -6.83 11.72
N GLY A 112 6.92 -5.54 11.39
CA GLY A 112 7.36 -4.46 12.26
C GLY A 112 6.35 -4.04 13.32
N GLY A 113 5.13 -4.62 13.33
CA GLY A 113 4.07 -4.26 14.28
C GLY A 113 3.47 -2.87 14.05
N LEU A 114 3.54 -2.34 12.83
CA LEU A 114 3.09 -0.99 12.48
C LEU A 114 1.70 -0.93 11.84
N LEU A 115 1.06 -2.10 11.64
CA LEU A 115 -0.29 -2.20 11.05
C LEU A 115 -1.25 -2.90 11.99
N ASP A 116 -2.52 -2.51 11.90
CA ASP A 116 -3.62 -3.33 12.38
C ASP A 116 -4.20 -4.12 11.22
N THR A 117 -3.82 -5.38 11.12
CA THR A 117 -4.21 -6.26 10.02
C THR A 117 -5.58 -6.91 10.20
N SER A 118 -6.31 -6.58 11.26
CA SER A 118 -7.70 -7.02 11.46
C SER A 118 -8.70 -6.34 10.54
N VAL A 119 -8.33 -5.21 9.92
CA VAL A 119 -9.22 -4.44 9.05
C VAL A 119 -9.68 -5.24 7.84
N LYS A 120 -10.99 -5.14 7.55
CA LYS A 120 -11.59 -5.72 6.35
C LYS A 120 -11.17 -4.95 5.09
N ASN A 121 -11.13 -5.64 3.97
CA ASN A 121 -11.03 -5.02 2.65
C ASN A 121 -12.12 -5.55 1.70
N VAL A 122 -12.14 -5.08 0.45
CA VAL A 122 -13.20 -5.40 -0.51
C VAL A 122 -13.27 -6.87 -0.94
N HIS A 123 -12.24 -7.67 -0.68
CA HIS A 123 -12.14 -9.05 -1.16
C HIS A 123 -11.68 -10.06 -0.10
N SER A 124 -11.47 -9.63 1.13
CA SER A 124 -11.16 -10.52 2.25
C SER A 124 -11.69 -9.99 3.58
N ALA A 125 -11.88 -10.88 4.53
CA ALA A 125 -12.37 -10.54 5.86
C ALA A 125 -11.34 -9.73 6.67
N SER A 126 -10.05 -9.84 6.34
CA SER A 126 -8.99 -9.08 7.01
C SER A 126 -7.80 -8.82 6.09
N LEU A 127 -7.01 -7.78 6.40
CA LEU A 127 -5.73 -7.53 5.75
C LEU A 127 -4.74 -8.68 6.01
N ALA A 128 -4.81 -9.32 7.19
CA ALA A 128 -3.98 -10.47 7.51
C ALA A 128 -4.17 -11.63 6.51
N GLU A 129 -5.42 -11.94 6.13
CA GLU A 129 -5.71 -12.95 5.10
C GLU A 129 -5.13 -12.57 3.75
N THR A 130 -5.24 -11.29 3.38
CA THR A 130 -4.66 -10.78 2.14
C THR A 130 -3.14 -10.91 2.13
N LEU A 131 -2.46 -10.53 3.20
CA LEU A 131 -1.00 -10.64 3.32
C LEU A 131 -0.55 -12.10 3.29
N LYS A 132 -1.25 -13.00 3.99
CA LYS A 132 -0.95 -14.44 3.94
C LYS A 132 -0.99 -14.99 2.51
N LYS A 133 -1.89 -14.49 1.67
CA LYS A 133 -2.00 -14.91 0.26
C LYS A 133 -0.97 -14.23 -0.63
N TRP A 134 -0.78 -12.91 -0.51
CA TRP A 134 -0.14 -12.07 -1.51
C TRP A 134 1.26 -11.56 -1.14
N ASP A 135 1.68 -11.61 0.12
CA ASP A 135 3.04 -11.25 0.48
C ASP A 135 4.01 -12.34 0.01
N VAL A 136 4.91 -12.01 -0.90
CA VAL A 136 5.88 -12.94 -1.49
C VAL A 136 6.87 -13.53 -0.49
N ALA A 137 7.02 -12.92 0.68
CA ALA A 137 7.88 -13.44 1.74
C ALA A 137 7.27 -14.66 2.46
N VAL A 138 5.94 -14.81 2.43
CA VAL A 138 5.23 -15.90 3.12
C VAL A 138 4.41 -16.77 2.18
N SER A 139 3.98 -16.24 1.05
CA SER A 139 3.13 -16.94 0.09
C SER A 139 3.90 -18.02 -0.68
N GLN A 140 3.37 -19.24 -0.68
CA GLN A 140 3.87 -20.34 -1.51
C GLN A 140 3.08 -20.50 -2.83
N SER A 141 2.17 -19.56 -3.12
CA SER A 141 1.30 -19.65 -4.29
C SER A 141 2.07 -19.43 -5.58
N GLN A 142 1.98 -20.39 -6.51
CA GLN A 142 2.54 -20.25 -7.86
C GLN A 142 1.88 -19.12 -8.63
N GLU A 143 0.59 -18.85 -8.38
CA GLU A 143 -0.14 -17.71 -8.96
C GLU A 143 0.53 -16.40 -8.59
N VAL A 144 0.82 -16.20 -7.30
CA VAL A 144 1.46 -15.00 -6.76
C VAL A 144 2.87 -14.82 -7.30
N GLN A 145 3.65 -15.89 -7.33
CA GLN A 145 5.00 -15.90 -7.90
C GLN A 145 4.98 -15.49 -9.38
N THR A 146 4.07 -16.06 -10.16
CA THR A 146 3.91 -15.74 -11.58
C THR A 146 3.47 -14.29 -11.79
N PHE A 147 2.52 -13.82 -10.97
CA PHE A 147 2.01 -12.46 -11.04
C PHE A 147 3.11 -11.41 -10.84
N TYR A 148 3.92 -11.54 -9.78
CA TYR A 148 4.94 -10.55 -9.48
C TYR A 148 6.22 -10.68 -10.33
N ARG A 149 6.41 -11.80 -11.01
CA ARG A 149 7.48 -11.96 -12.00
C ARG A 149 7.12 -11.36 -13.36
N ALA A 150 5.83 -11.17 -13.64
CA ALA A 150 5.36 -10.56 -14.88
C ALA A 150 5.71 -9.06 -14.89
N GLY A 151 6.28 -8.58 -15.98
CA GLY A 151 6.62 -7.17 -16.10
C GLY A 151 7.36 -6.86 -17.40
N PRO A 152 7.49 -5.59 -17.74
CA PRO A 152 8.13 -5.16 -18.98
C PRO A 152 9.64 -5.41 -18.99
N ALA A 153 10.31 -5.53 -17.85
CA ALA A 153 11.75 -5.70 -17.72
C ALA A 153 12.54 -4.73 -18.64
N GLY A 154 12.11 -3.47 -18.70
CA GLY A 154 12.62 -2.44 -19.57
C GLY A 154 12.22 -2.56 -21.06
N ILE A 155 11.40 -3.55 -21.43
CA ILE A 155 10.93 -3.77 -22.81
C ILE A 155 9.43 -3.55 -22.86
N PRO A 156 8.93 -2.64 -23.70
CA PRO A 156 7.49 -2.42 -23.85
C PRO A 156 6.76 -3.71 -24.25
N THR A 157 5.67 -4.03 -23.54
CA THR A 157 4.80 -5.15 -23.90
C THR A 157 3.90 -4.74 -25.05
N GLN A 158 3.98 -5.44 -26.16
CA GLN A 158 3.13 -5.20 -27.35
C GLN A 158 1.86 -6.04 -27.36
N THR A 159 1.77 -7.05 -26.51
CA THR A 159 0.60 -7.92 -26.42
C THR A 159 -0.29 -7.43 -25.28
N ALA A 160 -1.49 -6.96 -25.62
CA ALA A 160 -2.47 -6.51 -24.64
C ALA A 160 -2.83 -7.66 -23.69
N PHE A 161 -2.96 -7.32 -22.39
CA PHE A 161 -3.28 -8.26 -21.30
C PHE A 161 -2.29 -9.40 -21.11
N SER A 162 -1.11 -9.32 -21.72
CA SER A 162 -0.05 -10.31 -21.51
C SER A 162 0.49 -10.23 -20.08
N GLN A 163 0.57 -11.38 -19.42
CA GLN A 163 1.28 -11.58 -18.15
C GLN A 163 2.49 -12.49 -18.35
N ALA A 164 3.10 -12.41 -19.52
CA ALA A 164 4.30 -13.19 -19.81
C ALA A 164 5.40 -12.85 -18.78
N THR A 165 5.96 -13.88 -18.16
CA THR A 165 7.05 -13.74 -17.20
C THR A 165 8.24 -13.08 -17.86
N ARG A 166 8.77 -12.03 -17.26
CA ARG A 166 9.94 -11.28 -17.74
C ARG A 166 11.15 -11.46 -16.83
N TYR A 167 10.92 -11.64 -15.53
CA TYR A 167 11.96 -11.84 -14.55
C TYR A 167 12.11 -13.32 -14.20
N ASP A 168 13.35 -13.80 -14.12
CA ASP A 168 13.62 -15.18 -13.68
C ASP A 168 13.34 -15.37 -12.20
N THR A 169 13.57 -14.33 -11.40
CA THR A 169 13.40 -14.34 -9.94
C THR A 169 12.71 -13.08 -9.46
N LEU A 170 12.05 -13.18 -8.29
CA LEU A 170 11.59 -12.02 -7.53
C LEU A 170 12.76 -11.34 -6.82
N ASP A 171 12.62 -10.05 -6.52
CA ASP A 171 13.49 -9.34 -5.58
C ASP A 171 12.96 -9.56 -4.15
N VAL A 172 13.53 -10.53 -3.46
CA VAL A 172 13.22 -10.84 -2.07
C VAL A 172 14.33 -10.41 -1.10
N ASP A 173 15.34 -9.71 -1.58
CA ASP A 173 16.42 -9.16 -0.74
C ASP A 173 15.89 -7.96 0.06
N ARG A 174 15.58 -8.19 1.34
CA ARG A 174 15.11 -7.16 2.26
C ARG A 174 16.23 -6.33 2.88
N SER A 175 17.46 -6.70 2.65
CA SER A 175 18.62 -5.93 3.13
C SER A 175 19.07 -4.85 2.15
N ASN A 176 19.14 -5.18 0.85
CA ASN A 176 19.68 -4.30 -0.18
C ASN A 176 18.75 -4.09 -1.38
N GLY A 177 17.62 -4.82 -1.43
CA GLY A 177 16.65 -4.74 -2.51
C GLY A 177 15.82 -3.44 -2.52
N CYS A 178 14.86 -3.39 -3.42
CA CYS A 178 13.95 -2.25 -3.60
C CYS A 178 13.07 -2.02 -2.34
N VAL A 179 12.51 -3.09 -1.80
CA VAL A 179 11.73 -3.09 -0.54
C VAL A 179 12.61 -3.67 0.56
N ARG A 180 12.79 -2.92 1.64
CA ARG A 180 13.67 -3.27 2.75
C ARG A 180 12.89 -3.62 4.00
N ASP A 181 13.49 -4.41 4.90
CA ASP A 181 12.96 -4.66 6.21
C ASP A 181 13.24 -3.50 7.20
N MET A 182 12.71 -3.62 8.42
CA MET A 182 12.85 -2.61 9.47
C MET A 182 14.31 -2.32 9.85
N ALA A 183 15.18 -3.33 9.81
CA ALA A 183 16.59 -3.21 10.20
C ALA A 183 17.43 -2.51 9.13
N HIS A 184 17.00 -2.56 7.88
CA HIS A 184 17.73 -2.03 6.72
C HIS A 184 17.00 -0.86 6.05
N ALA A 185 16.04 -0.23 6.73
CA ALA A 185 15.28 0.90 6.23
C ALA A 185 16.19 2.00 5.66
N TYR A 186 15.73 2.71 4.64
CA TYR A 186 16.45 3.86 4.06
C TYR A 186 16.61 5.01 5.06
N SER A 187 15.63 5.16 5.96
CA SER A 187 15.67 6.08 7.11
C SER A 187 14.74 5.56 8.20
N THR A 188 15.03 5.92 9.45
CA THR A 188 14.20 5.56 10.62
C THR A 188 12.92 6.36 10.71
N GLU A 189 12.88 7.54 10.07
CA GLU A 189 11.67 8.35 9.88
C GLU A 189 11.22 8.21 8.43
N GLY A 190 9.90 8.33 8.20
CA GLY A 190 9.30 8.07 6.91
C GLY A 190 9.69 9.02 5.80
N GLY A 191 9.27 8.70 4.58
CA GLY A 191 9.55 9.50 3.39
C GLY A 191 8.69 10.77 3.27
N LEU A 192 7.80 11.04 4.23
CA LEU A 192 6.95 12.23 4.28
C LEU A 192 7.00 12.84 5.68
N ALA A 193 7.04 14.17 5.78
CA ALA A 193 7.00 14.88 7.03
C ALA A 193 5.99 16.04 7.01
N VAL A 194 5.36 16.29 8.16
CA VAL A 194 4.49 17.45 8.37
C VAL A 194 5.29 18.53 9.08
N LEU A 195 5.27 19.73 8.52
CA LEU A 195 5.93 20.89 9.10
C LEU A 195 4.90 21.98 9.44
N PHE A 196 5.09 22.64 10.55
CA PHE A 196 4.29 23.76 11.00
C PHE A 196 5.15 25.00 11.19
N GLY A 197 4.59 26.18 10.96
CA GLY A 197 5.28 27.45 11.16
C GLY A 197 4.41 28.64 10.83
N ASN A 198 4.99 29.84 10.94
CA ASN A 198 4.28 31.09 10.71
C ASN A 198 3.81 31.27 9.25
N ILE A 199 4.42 30.58 8.28
CA ILE A 199 4.00 30.57 6.88
C ILE A 199 2.95 29.47 6.64
N ALA A 200 3.09 28.32 7.32
CA ALA A 200 2.21 27.16 7.20
C ALA A 200 1.56 26.87 8.56
N VAL A 201 0.69 27.75 9.02
CA VAL A 201 0.05 27.68 10.33
C VAL A 201 -0.78 26.38 10.47
N ASN A 202 -1.42 25.95 9.40
CA ASN A 202 -2.21 24.72 9.36
C ASN A 202 -1.40 23.49 8.93
N GLY A 203 -0.08 23.63 8.81
CA GLY A 203 0.83 22.60 8.38
C GLY A 203 1.07 22.57 6.86
N CYS A 204 2.20 21.97 6.49
CA CYS A 204 2.53 21.63 5.11
C CYS A 204 3.25 20.29 5.08
N ILE A 205 3.29 19.67 3.90
CA ILE A 205 3.92 18.38 3.69
C ILE A 205 5.19 18.56 2.88
N VAL A 206 6.25 17.90 3.34
CA VAL A 206 7.49 17.73 2.59
C VAL A 206 7.79 16.25 2.37
N LYS A 207 8.46 16.00 1.26
CA LYS A 207 8.89 14.68 0.82
C LYS A 207 10.38 14.68 0.57
#